data_6174966f110efaa1cb73d11927ff95fd
#
_entry.id   6174966f110efaa1cb73d11927ff95fd
#
_cell.length_a   1.000
_cell.length_b   1.000
_cell.length_c   1.000
_cell.angle_alpha   90.00
_cell.angle_beta   90.00
_cell.angle_gamma   90.00
#
_symmetry.space_group_name_H-M   'P 1'
#
loop_
_entity.id
_entity.type
_entity.pdbx_description
1 polymer ?
#
loop_
_entity_poly.entity_id
_entity_poly.type
_entity_poly.pdbx_seq_one_letter_code
_entity_poly.pdbx_strand_id
1 'polypeptide(L)'
;MEQQKPEKKHKRRVRYRGTHPRRFEEKYKELNPEKYGDTIQKVISKGSTPAGMHISICVKEILEFFDIQPGQKGLDATLGYGGHTRKMLEKLQGKGHIYALDVDPIESVKTEKRLHDAGFGEDILTIKHINFANIDQVAEEVGPFDFILADLGVSSMQIDNPERGFSYKFEGPLDLRLNPEKGISAAERLEDITKAEFEGMLIENADEPYAKQIAKETVATMKRGKKIKTTTDLKDVIERALNFLPEKERKEAVKKSCQRTFQALRIDVNSEFEVLEELLEKLPDALAPGGKVAILTFHSGEDRLVKHAFKYGKKVGIYSDVAKDVIRPSKEECAQNGRAKSTKMRWAIKVK
;
A
#
# COMPACT_ATOMS: atom_id res chain seq x y z
N MET A 1 55.14 -47.39 1.72
CA MET A 1 54.59 -46.42 2.70
C MET A 1 53.90 -45.31 1.97
N GLU A 2 52.61 -45.45 1.74
CA GLU A 2 51.79 -44.43 1.08
C GLU A 2 51.41 -43.38 2.10
N GLN A 3 51.77 -42.13 1.84
CA GLN A 3 51.37 -40.98 2.66
C GLN A 3 49.94 -40.60 2.35
N GLN A 4 49.01 -40.81 3.29
CA GLN A 4 47.62 -40.31 3.23
C GLN A 4 47.62 -38.78 3.31
N LYS A 5 47.06 -38.11 2.26
CA LYS A 5 46.77 -36.69 2.25
C LYS A 5 45.62 -36.38 3.24
N PRO A 6 45.73 -35.34 4.06
CA PRO A 6 44.66 -34.98 4.99
C PRO A 6 43.40 -34.48 4.25
N GLU A 7 42.25 -35.06 4.59
CA GLU A 7 40.93 -34.64 4.13
C GLU A 7 40.68 -33.17 4.50
N LYS A 8 40.51 -32.30 3.50
CA LYS A 8 40.08 -30.93 3.70
C LYS A 8 38.63 -30.92 4.11
N LYS A 9 38.32 -30.73 5.43
CA LYS A 9 36.98 -30.46 5.93
C LYS A 9 36.39 -29.26 5.18
N HIS A 10 35.34 -29.51 4.44
CA HIS A 10 34.55 -28.49 3.73
C HIS A 10 34.04 -27.45 4.74
N LYS A 11 34.69 -26.29 4.88
CA LYS A 11 34.16 -25.15 5.61
C LYS A 11 32.90 -24.67 4.86
N ARG A 12 31.70 -24.82 5.50
CA ARG A 12 30.47 -24.19 4.99
C ARG A 12 30.76 -22.72 4.73
N ARG A 13 30.59 -22.26 3.48
CA ARG A 13 30.62 -20.82 3.13
C ARG A 13 29.71 -20.10 4.11
N VAL A 14 30.25 -19.04 4.73
CA VAL A 14 29.44 -18.11 5.54
C VAL A 14 28.26 -17.68 4.68
N ARG A 15 27.04 -17.98 5.10
CA ARG A 15 25.83 -17.58 4.37
C ARG A 15 25.91 -16.07 4.19
N TYR A 16 25.91 -15.63 2.93
CA TYR A 16 25.81 -14.25 2.54
C TYR A 16 24.64 -13.61 3.33
N ARG A 17 24.95 -12.67 4.20
CA ARG A 17 23.93 -11.80 4.83
C ARG A 17 23.42 -10.92 3.71
N GLY A 18 22.32 -11.37 3.07
CA GLY A 18 21.74 -10.67 1.94
C GLY A 18 21.42 -9.20 2.25
N THR A 19 21.38 -8.38 1.22
CA THR A 19 21.05 -6.95 1.25
C THR A 19 19.63 -6.67 1.77
N HIS A 20 18.83 -7.71 2.07
CA HIS A 20 17.45 -7.62 2.55
C HIS A 20 17.35 -8.14 3.99
N PRO A 21 17.44 -7.26 5.00
CA PRO A 21 17.26 -7.63 6.39
C PRO A 21 15.86 -8.21 6.62
N ARG A 22 15.76 -9.22 7.48
CA ARG A 22 14.49 -9.91 7.79
C ARG A 22 13.74 -9.28 8.96
N ARG A 23 14.45 -8.57 9.84
CA ARG A 23 13.86 -7.91 11.01
C ARG A 23 13.37 -6.53 10.62
N PHE A 24 12.22 -6.13 11.15
CA PHE A 24 11.61 -4.83 10.90
C PHE A 24 12.57 -3.68 11.20
N GLU A 25 13.19 -3.67 12.38
CA GLU A 25 14.14 -2.64 12.83
C GLU A 25 15.41 -2.55 11.96
N GLU A 26 15.86 -3.67 11.39
CA GLU A 26 17.02 -3.71 10.50
C GLU A 26 16.66 -3.22 9.09
N LYS A 27 15.38 -3.32 8.71
CA LYS A 27 14.86 -2.88 7.43
C LYS A 27 14.58 -1.39 7.43
N TYR A 28 14.02 -0.89 8.52
CA TYR A 28 13.66 0.52 8.73
C TYR A 28 14.63 1.19 9.70
N LYS A 29 15.87 1.38 9.24
CA LYS A 29 17.00 1.89 10.03
C LYS A 29 16.77 3.30 10.57
N GLU A 30 15.91 4.08 9.90
CA GLU A 30 15.51 5.43 10.32
C GLU A 30 14.74 5.44 11.64
N LEU A 31 14.12 4.34 12.03
CA LEU A 31 13.47 4.21 13.34
C LEU A 31 14.47 4.05 14.49
N ASN A 32 15.78 3.90 14.17
CA ASN A 32 16.84 3.71 15.15
C ASN A 32 18.07 4.57 14.77
N PRO A 33 17.93 5.91 14.80
CA PRO A 33 18.96 6.85 14.33
C PRO A 33 20.26 6.76 15.13
N GLU A 34 20.20 6.42 16.42
CA GLU A 34 21.38 6.23 17.27
C GLU A 34 22.30 5.12 16.76
N LYS A 35 21.72 4.04 16.23
CA LYS A 35 22.46 2.89 15.72
C LYS A 35 22.89 3.00 14.26
N TYR A 36 22.13 3.72 13.45
CA TYR A 36 22.27 3.73 11.99
C TYR A 36 22.45 5.13 11.37
N GLY A 37 22.77 6.16 12.18
CA GLY A 37 22.88 7.56 11.76
C GLY A 37 23.71 7.77 10.49
N ASP A 38 24.92 7.21 10.41
CA ASP A 38 25.77 7.30 9.23
C ASP A 38 25.15 6.65 7.96
N THR A 39 24.39 5.59 8.15
CA THR A 39 23.71 4.91 7.04
C THR A 39 22.53 5.74 6.54
N ILE A 40 21.78 6.35 7.44
CA ILE A 40 20.67 7.25 7.16
C ILE A 40 21.18 8.47 6.38
N GLN A 41 22.24 9.11 6.84
CA GLN A 41 22.87 10.26 6.16
C GLN A 41 23.34 9.92 4.75
N LYS A 42 23.97 8.76 4.54
CA LYS A 42 24.39 8.27 3.22
C LYS A 42 23.20 8.01 2.27
N VAL A 43 22.05 7.59 2.81
CA VAL A 43 20.84 7.35 2.02
C VAL A 43 20.20 8.67 1.62
N ILE A 44 20.11 9.64 2.54
CA ILE A 44 19.61 10.99 2.28
C ILE A 44 20.48 11.69 1.23
N SER A 45 21.80 11.62 1.35
CA SER A 45 22.73 12.25 0.40
C SER A 45 22.63 11.70 -1.03
N LYS A 46 22.13 10.47 -1.18
CA LYS A 46 21.85 9.85 -2.48
C LYS A 46 20.45 10.18 -3.03
N GLY A 47 19.70 11.07 -2.38
CA GLY A 47 18.34 11.43 -2.80
C GLY A 47 17.28 10.34 -2.59
N SER A 48 17.60 9.30 -1.83
CA SER A 48 16.66 8.24 -1.45
C SER A 48 15.99 8.57 -0.12
N THR A 49 14.82 7.99 0.14
CA THR A 49 14.19 8.09 1.46
C THR A 49 15.02 7.36 2.52
N PRO A 50 15.08 7.83 3.77
CA PRO A 50 15.89 7.22 4.83
C PRO A 50 15.64 5.73 5.05
N ALA A 51 14.44 5.24 4.81
CA ALA A 51 14.11 3.82 4.82
C ALA A 51 14.94 2.95 3.86
N GLY A 52 15.87 3.55 3.13
CA GLY A 52 16.91 2.88 2.34
C GLY A 52 16.46 1.83 1.33
N MET A 53 15.21 1.42 1.41
CA MET A 53 14.59 0.36 0.61
C MET A 53 13.12 0.67 0.26
N HIS A 54 12.58 1.80 0.72
CA HIS A 54 11.25 2.24 0.34
C HIS A 54 11.38 3.19 -0.85
N ILE A 55 11.36 2.63 -2.04
CA ILE A 55 11.30 3.40 -3.28
C ILE A 55 9.82 3.53 -3.63
N SER A 56 9.32 4.76 -3.67
CA SER A 56 7.96 5.04 -4.18
C SER A 56 7.85 4.56 -5.61
N ILE A 57 6.72 3.95 -5.95
CA ILE A 57 6.54 3.23 -7.22
C ILE A 57 6.10 4.20 -8.32
N CYS A 58 6.56 4.00 -9.56
CA CYS A 58 6.19 4.81 -10.73
C CYS A 58 6.47 6.32 -10.58
N VAL A 59 7.45 6.72 -9.78
CA VAL A 59 7.77 8.14 -9.56
C VAL A 59 8.05 8.86 -10.87
N LYS A 60 8.83 8.23 -11.75
CA LYS A 60 9.18 8.81 -13.05
C LYS A 60 7.93 9.04 -13.90
N GLU A 61 7.11 8.01 -14.04
CA GLU A 61 5.89 8.03 -14.86
C GLU A 61 4.87 9.06 -14.35
N ILE A 62 4.74 9.18 -13.02
CA ILE A 62 3.87 10.17 -12.37
C ILE A 62 4.36 11.58 -12.65
N LEU A 63 5.65 11.87 -12.44
CA LEU A 63 6.21 13.20 -12.65
C LEU A 63 6.22 13.62 -14.12
N GLU A 64 6.49 12.68 -15.03
CA GLU A 64 6.41 12.91 -16.47
C GLU A 64 4.97 13.22 -16.91
N PHE A 65 3.98 12.48 -16.38
CA PHE A 65 2.57 12.72 -16.68
C PHE A 65 2.08 14.05 -16.12
N PHE A 66 2.37 14.36 -14.86
CA PHE A 66 1.92 15.61 -14.24
C PHE A 66 2.58 16.83 -14.85
N ASP A 67 3.85 16.75 -15.25
CA ASP A 67 4.63 17.88 -15.77
C ASP A 67 4.50 19.10 -14.85
N ILE A 68 4.80 18.89 -13.56
CA ILE A 68 4.56 19.86 -12.48
C ILE A 68 5.36 21.13 -12.72
N GLN A 69 4.68 22.27 -12.69
CA GLN A 69 5.26 23.60 -12.85
C GLN A 69 5.25 24.35 -11.51
N PRO A 70 6.29 25.18 -11.23
CA PRO A 70 6.28 26.07 -10.09
C PRO A 70 5.03 26.95 -10.04
N GLY A 71 4.41 27.08 -8.87
CA GLY A 71 3.18 27.84 -8.66
C GLY A 71 1.90 27.01 -8.68
N GLN A 72 1.97 25.75 -9.10
CA GLN A 72 0.81 24.85 -9.10
C GLN A 72 0.43 24.38 -7.71
N LYS A 73 -0.83 23.97 -7.58
CA LYS A 73 -1.41 23.37 -6.39
C LYS A 73 -1.70 21.89 -6.64
N GLY A 74 -1.12 21.03 -5.82
CA GLY A 74 -1.28 19.58 -5.92
C GLY A 74 -1.93 18.96 -4.68
N LEU A 75 -2.47 17.76 -4.86
CA LEU A 75 -2.94 16.92 -3.76
C LEU A 75 -2.34 15.52 -3.85
N ASP A 76 -1.77 15.06 -2.75
CA ASP A 76 -1.46 13.65 -2.51
C ASP A 76 -2.53 13.05 -1.60
N ALA A 77 -3.43 12.25 -2.17
CA ALA A 77 -4.53 11.65 -1.44
C ALA A 77 -4.10 10.52 -0.48
N THR A 78 -2.82 10.11 -0.56
CA THR A 78 -2.26 8.94 0.14
C THR A 78 -0.83 9.22 0.57
N LEU A 79 -0.64 10.15 1.51
CA LEU A 79 0.67 10.61 1.97
C LEU A 79 1.65 9.46 2.28
N GLY A 80 1.21 8.48 3.08
CA GLY A 80 1.99 7.34 3.51
C GLY A 80 3.36 7.74 4.06
N TYR A 81 4.44 7.25 3.45
CA TYR A 81 5.80 7.62 3.84
C TYR A 81 6.27 8.98 3.29
N GLY A 82 5.47 9.63 2.42
CA GLY A 82 5.77 10.93 1.84
C GLY A 82 6.75 10.93 0.67
N GLY A 83 7.02 9.76 0.09
CA GLY A 83 7.99 9.65 -1.00
C GLY A 83 7.53 10.34 -2.29
N HIS A 84 6.28 10.16 -2.68
CA HIS A 84 5.68 10.85 -3.81
C HIS A 84 5.52 12.35 -3.51
N THR A 85 4.95 12.71 -2.34
CA THR A 85 4.82 14.10 -1.88
C THR A 85 6.13 14.84 -1.98
N ARG A 86 7.23 14.27 -1.45
CA ARG A 86 8.56 14.87 -1.53
C ARG A 86 8.99 15.14 -2.97
N LYS A 87 8.79 14.18 -3.87
CA LYS A 87 9.20 14.31 -5.28
C LYS A 87 8.38 15.36 -6.03
N MET A 88 7.10 15.49 -5.70
CA MET A 88 6.26 16.55 -6.23
C MET A 88 6.65 17.93 -5.68
N LEU A 89 6.96 18.05 -4.38
CA LEU A 89 7.47 19.28 -3.76
C LEU A 89 8.80 19.74 -4.38
N GLU A 90 9.74 18.79 -4.65
CA GLU A 90 11.00 19.10 -5.35
C GLU A 90 10.74 19.75 -6.74
N LYS A 91 9.66 19.35 -7.44
CA LYS A 91 9.28 19.93 -8.75
C LYS A 91 8.67 21.33 -8.63
N LEU A 92 7.99 21.64 -7.56
CA LEU A 92 7.44 22.98 -7.30
C LEU A 92 8.52 24.03 -7.02
N GLN A 93 9.75 23.65 -6.68
CA GLN A 93 10.88 24.56 -6.46
C GLN A 93 10.57 25.69 -5.45
N GLY A 94 9.84 25.38 -4.38
CA GLY A 94 9.44 26.36 -3.37
C GLY A 94 8.33 27.33 -3.79
N LYS A 95 7.68 27.09 -4.93
CA LYS A 95 6.55 27.89 -5.42
C LYS A 95 5.35 27.00 -5.68
N GLY A 96 4.22 27.32 -5.07
CA GLY A 96 3.02 26.48 -5.11
C GLY A 96 2.78 25.76 -3.78
N HIS A 97 1.89 24.76 -3.77
CA HIS A 97 1.52 24.10 -2.52
C HIS A 97 1.07 22.66 -2.77
N ILE A 98 1.44 21.75 -1.87
CA ILE A 98 0.90 20.39 -1.82
C ILE A 98 0.07 20.20 -0.56
N TYR A 99 -1.14 19.73 -0.74
CA TYR A 99 -1.98 19.17 0.31
C TYR A 99 -1.81 17.66 0.30
N ALA A 100 -1.58 17.05 1.47
CA ALA A 100 -1.38 15.62 1.57
C ALA A 100 -2.34 15.02 2.62
N LEU A 101 -3.01 13.93 2.27
CA LEU A 101 -4.01 13.29 3.10
C LEU A 101 -3.52 11.92 3.58
N ASP A 102 -3.82 11.58 4.82
CA ASP A 102 -3.64 10.23 5.35
C ASP A 102 -4.66 9.94 6.46
N VAL A 103 -5.13 8.71 6.51
CA VAL A 103 -6.03 8.24 7.58
C VAL A 103 -5.27 7.66 8.77
N ASP A 104 -3.98 7.30 8.58
CA ASP A 104 -3.14 6.71 9.61
C ASP A 104 -2.54 7.79 10.51
N PRO A 105 -3.05 7.97 11.76
CA PRO A 105 -2.58 9.03 12.63
C PRO A 105 -1.15 8.80 13.14
N ILE A 106 -0.68 7.54 13.08
CA ILE A 106 0.65 7.17 13.58
C ILE A 106 1.72 7.47 12.53
N GLU A 107 1.50 7.05 11.28
CA GLU A 107 2.50 7.21 10.21
C GLU A 107 2.51 8.62 9.63
N SER A 108 1.38 9.30 9.56
CA SER A 108 1.29 10.67 9.04
C SER A 108 2.12 11.66 9.88
N VAL A 109 2.05 11.61 11.20
CA VAL A 109 2.84 12.47 12.10
C VAL A 109 4.36 12.27 11.90
N LYS A 110 4.78 11.01 11.75
CA LYS A 110 6.18 10.69 11.47
C LYS A 110 6.62 11.21 10.10
N THR A 111 5.73 11.13 9.12
CA THR A 111 5.98 11.62 7.75
C THR A 111 6.07 13.13 7.71
N GLU A 112 5.17 13.83 8.38
CA GLU A 112 5.19 15.27 8.53
C GLU A 112 6.53 15.75 9.07
N LYS A 113 6.96 15.17 10.19
CA LYS A 113 8.27 15.49 10.77
C LYS A 113 9.41 15.26 9.77
N ARG A 114 9.42 14.13 9.04
CA ARG A 114 10.47 13.84 8.03
C ARG A 114 10.51 14.86 6.90
N LEU A 115 9.35 15.30 6.43
CA LEU A 115 9.25 16.29 5.35
C LEU A 115 9.68 17.67 5.83
N HIS A 116 9.29 18.08 7.04
CA HIS A 116 9.77 19.31 7.67
C HIS A 116 11.28 19.30 7.89
N ASP A 117 11.83 18.20 8.42
CA ASP A 117 13.29 18.02 8.58
C ASP A 117 14.05 18.05 7.24
N ALA A 118 13.37 17.72 6.13
CA ALA A 118 13.90 17.82 4.78
C ALA A 118 13.74 19.24 4.15
N GLY A 119 13.21 20.21 4.88
CA GLY A 119 13.08 21.61 4.47
C GLY A 119 11.75 21.96 3.79
N PHE A 120 10.73 21.09 3.86
CA PHE A 120 9.39 21.38 3.33
C PHE A 120 8.49 21.84 4.47
N GLY A 121 8.36 23.15 4.67
CA GLY A 121 7.56 23.76 5.71
C GLY A 121 6.08 23.97 5.34
N GLU A 122 5.33 24.54 6.27
CA GLU A 122 3.89 24.80 6.12
C GLU A 122 3.56 25.80 5.00
N ASP A 123 4.55 26.53 4.52
CA ASP A 123 4.43 27.46 3.39
C ASP A 123 4.16 26.75 2.06
N ILE A 124 4.61 25.50 1.91
CA ILE A 124 4.48 24.71 0.67
C ILE A 124 3.84 23.34 0.86
N LEU A 125 3.59 22.90 2.11
CA LEU A 125 3.02 21.60 2.45
C LEU A 125 2.01 21.73 3.58
N THR A 126 0.81 21.18 3.37
CA THR A 126 -0.19 20.99 4.43
C THR A 126 -0.60 19.53 4.48
N ILE A 127 -0.48 18.91 5.66
CA ILE A 127 -0.92 17.54 5.89
C ILE A 127 -2.24 17.55 6.67
N LYS A 128 -3.22 16.79 6.18
CA LYS A 128 -4.53 16.64 6.81
C LYS A 128 -4.80 15.18 7.16
N HIS A 129 -5.17 14.91 8.41
CA HIS A 129 -5.48 13.56 8.91
C HIS A 129 -6.95 13.19 8.61
N ILE A 130 -7.26 13.07 7.33
CA ILE A 130 -8.60 12.73 6.84
C ILE A 130 -8.53 11.66 5.76
N ASN A 131 -9.67 10.99 5.55
CA ASN A 131 -9.82 10.04 4.46
C ASN A 131 -9.95 10.80 3.12
N PHE A 132 -9.33 10.30 2.08
CA PHE A 132 -9.40 10.88 0.74
C PHE A 132 -10.81 10.87 0.12
N ALA A 133 -11.74 10.07 0.67
CA ALA A 133 -13.17 10.19 0.34
C ALA A 133 -13.73 11.59 0.64
N ASN A 134 -13.08 12.37 1.52
CA ASN A 134 -13.45 13.75 1.85
C ASN A 134 -12.63 14.79 1.07
N ILE A 135 -12.17 14.46 -0.13
CA ILE A 135 -11.41 15.36 -1.01
C ILE A 135 -12.17 16.65 -1.35
N ASP A 136 -13.48 16.56 -1.43
CA ASP A 136 -14.42 17.68 -1.64
C ASP A 136 -14.24 18.76 -0.58
N GLN A 137 -14.19 18.39 0.71
CA GLN A 137 -13.99 19.34 1.81
C GLN A 137 -12.67 20.11 1.68
N VAL A 138 -11.61 19.42 1.23
CA VAL A 138 -10.31 20.07 1.02
C VAL A 138 -10.38 21.01 -0.19
N ALA A 139 -11.02 20.58 -1.28
CA ALA A 139 -11.17 21.40 -2.47
C ALA A 139 -12.06 22.63 -2.24
N GLU A 140 -13.09 22.53 -1.40
CA GLU A 140 -13.92 23.66 -0.97
C GLU A 140 -13.12 24.68 -0.15
N GLU A 141 -12.23 24.23 0.73
CA GLU A 141 -11.41 25.08 1.58
C GLU A 141 -10.32 25.83 0.80
N VAL A 142 -9.63 25.14 -0.11
CA VAL A 142 -8.41 25.67 -0.72
C VAL A 142 -8.50 25.85 -2.23
N GLY A 143 -9.63 25.51 -2.84
CA GLY A 143 -9.86 25.52 -4.28
C GLY A 143 -9.36 24.28 -5.00
N PRO A 144 -9.70 24.14 -6.29
CA PRO A 144 -9.37 22.95 -7.08
C PRO A 144 -7.86 22.78 -7.27
N PHE A 145 -7.46 21.55 -7.61
CA PHE A 145 -6.08 21.13 -7.75
C PHE A 145 -5.65 20.99 -9.22
N ASP A 146 -4.43 21.43 -9.54
CA ASP A 146 -3.81 21.25 -10.86
C ASP A 146 -3.45 19.78 -11.11
N PHE A 147 -3.09 19.07 -10.04
CA PHE A 147 -2.81 17.62 -10.10
C PHE A 147 -3.19 16.91 -8.79
N ILE A 148 -3.65 15.68 -8.93
CA ILE A 148 -4.05 14.80 -7.81
C ILE A 148 -3.38 13.44 -8.01
N LEU A 149 -2.70 12.95 -6.97
CA LEU A 149 -2.16 11.60 -6.90
C LEU A 149 -2.92 10.78 -5.86
N ALA A 150 -3.20 9.52 -6.17
CA ALA A 150 -3.61 8.51 -5.19
C ALA A 150 -2.78 7.23 -5.39
N ASP A 151 -1.99 6.84 -4.37
CA ASP A 151 -1.24 5.59 -4.32
C ASP A 151 -1.94 4.64 -3.37
N LEU A 152 -2.87 3.83 -3.91
CA LEU A 152 -3.82 3.06 -3.11
C LEU A 152 -3.16 1.90 -2.34
N GLY A 153 -3.86 1.40 -1.34
CA GLY A 153 -3.45 0.26 -0.54
C GLY A 153 -2.62 0.63 0.69
N VAL A 154 -1.73 -0.26 1.11
CA VAL A 154 -0.94 -0.14 2.35
C VAL A 154 0.53 0.02 2.07
N SER A 155 1.19 0.85 2.86
CA SER A 155 2.63 1.05 2.76
C SER A 155 3.42 -0.21 3.15
N SER A 156 4.64 -0.30 2.63
CA SER A 156 5.54 -1.40 3.02
C SER A 156 5.83 -1.42 4.52
N MET A 157 5.86 -0.25 5.18
CA MET A 157 6.07 -0.16 6.63
C MET A 157 4.91 -0.74 7.41
N GLN A 158 3.67 -0.44 7.01
CA GLN A 158 2.48 -1.03 7.61
C GLN A 158 2.46 -2.56 7.44
N ILE A 159 2.77 -3.09 6.25
CA ILE A 159 2.81 -4.54 6.00
C ILE A 159 3.89 -5.23 6.84
N ASP A 160 5.04 -4.61 7.01
CA ASP A 160 6.18 -5.22 7.69
C ASP A 160 6.15 -5.03 9.21
N ASN A 161 5.27 -4.19 9.74
CA ASN A 161 5.04 -4.01 11.17
C ASN A 161 4.08 -5.10 11.69
N PRO A 162 4.55 -6.05 12.53
CA PRO A 162 3.71 -7.12 13.05
C PRO A 162 2.50 -6.62 13.86
N GLU A 163 2.65 -5.51 14.60
CA GLU A 163 1.60 -4.92 15.44
C GLU A 163 0.38 -4.40 14.65
N ARG A 164 0.54 -4.20 13.34
CA ARG A 164 -0.54 -3.76 12.46
C ARG A 164 -1.32 -4.92 11.83
N GLY A 165 -0.82 -6.14 11.92
CA GLY A 165 -1.50 -7.36 11.46
C GLY A 165 -1.62 -7.55 9.95
N PHE A 166 -1.01 -6.72 9.11
CA PHE A 166 -1.13 -6.80 7.64
C PHE A 166 -0.42 -8.00 7.00
N SER A 167 0.40 -8.74 7.76
CA SER A 167 1.18 -9.86 7.23
C SER A 167 1.03 -11.13 8.04
N TYR A 168 0.69 -12.22 7.37
CA TYR A 168 0.65 -13.57 7.97
C TYR A 168 2.03 -14.19 8.20
N LYS A 169 3.12 -13.49 7.88
CA LYS A 169 4.50 -14.01 8.01
C LYS A 169 5.03 -13.95 9.44
N PHE A 170 4.52 -13.05 10.23
CA PHE A 170 4.88 -12.84 11.61
C PHE A 170 3.62 -12.86 12.45
N GLU A 171 3.73 -13.33 13.68
CA GLU A 171 2.65 -13.26 14.65
C GLU A 171 2.42 -11.80 15.07
N GLY A 172 1.17 -11.40 15.11
CA GLY A 172 0.71 -10.11 15.55
C GLY A 172 -0.80 -10.10 15.69
N PRO A 173 -1.41 -9.05 16.25
CA PRO A 173 -2.86 -8.93 16.33
C PRO A 173 -3.47 -8.94 14.92
N LEU A 174 -4.59 -9.60 14.74
CA LEU A 174 -5.32 -9.59 13.46
C LEU A 174 -6.16 -8.30 13.38
N ASP A 175 -5.50 -7.16 13.18
CA ASP A 175 -6.16 -5.84 13.17
C ASP A 175 -6.58 -5.44 11.75
N LEU A 176 -5.65 -5.19 10.83
CA LEU A 176 -5.83 -4.79 9.44
C LEU A 176 -6.43 -3.39 9.21
N ARG A 177 -6.71 -2.60 10.26
CA ARG A 177 -7.22 -1.23 10.09
C ARG A 177 -6.10 -0.28 9.63
N LEU A 178 -6.40 0.59 8.70
CA LEU A 178 -5.52 1.70 8.31
C LEU A 178 -5.44 2.75 9.43
N ASN A 179 -6.57 3.05 10.06
CA ASN A 179 -6.62 3.84 11.29
C ASN A 179 -6.99 2.94 12.48
N PRO A 180 -6.02 2.60 13.37
CA PRO A 180 -6.29 1.68 14.48
C PRO A 180 -7.22 2.28 15.56
N GLU A 181 -7.48 3.59 15.52
CA GLU A 181 -8.35 4.26 16.48
C GLU A 181 -9.84 4.23 16.07
N LYS A 182 -10.14 3.79 14.82
CA LYS A 182 -11.52 3.81 14.27
C LYS A 182 -11.93 2.45 13.74
N GLY A 183 -13.23 2.18 13.84
CA GLY A 183 -13.82 0.94 13.32
C GLY A 183 -13.45 -0.30 14.15
N ILE A 184 -13.79 -1.46 13.63
CA ILE A 184 -13.53 -2.77 14.25
C ILE A 184 -12.35 -3.45 13.57
N SER A 185 -11.55 -4.19 14.33
CA SER A 185 -10.45 -5.00 13.81
C SER A 185 -10.96 -6.20 12.99
N ALA A 186 -10.10 -6.77 12.16
CA ALA A 186 -10.46 -7.99 11.43
C ALA A 186 -10.75 -9.18 12.38
N ALA A 187 -10.11 -9.23 13.54
CA ALA A 187 -10.42 -10.23 14.55
C ALA A 187 -11.85 -10.07 15.09
N GLU A 188 -12.27 -8.86 15.42
CA GLU A 188 -13.64 -8.54 15.85
C GLU A 188 -14.64 -8.79 14.74
N ARG A 189 -14.33 -8.39 13.50
CA ARG A 189 -15.17 -8.64 12.32
C ARG A 189 -15.45 -10.13 12.10
N LEU A 190 -14.46 -10.98 12.37
CA LEU A 190 -14.64 -12.43 12.27
C LEU A 190 -15.49 -13.01 13.37
N GLU A 191 -15.57 -12.42 14.58
CA GLU A 191 -16.35 -12.98 15.69
C GLU A 191 -17.85 -13.15 15.34
N ASP A 192 -18.42 -12.21 14.58
CA ASP A 192 -19.85 -12.18 14.25
C ASP A 192 -20.16 -12.54 12.79
N ILE A 193 -19.16 -12.87 11.98
CA ILE A 193 -19.36 -13.11 10.54
C ILE A 193 -20.02 -14.48 10.31
N THR A 194 -21.06 -14.49 9.47
CA THR A 194 -21.65 -15.75 8.99
C THR A 194 -20.78 -16.38 7.91
N LYS A 195 -20.96 -17.72 7.72
CA LYS A 195 -20.24 -18.42 6.66
C LYS A 195 -20.51 -17.81 5.27
N ALA A 196 -21.79 -17.46 5.00
CA ALA A 196 -22.19 -16.92 3.69
C ALA A 196 -21.56 -15.54 3.44
N GLU A 197 -21.54 -14.68 4.45
CA GLU A 197 -20.90 -13.36 4.36
C GLU A 197 -19.41 -13.48 4.12
N PHE A 198 -18.72 -14.36 4.88
CA PHE A 198 -17.27 -14.51 4.71
C PHE A 198 -16.92 -15.13 3.36
N GLU A 199 -17.68 -16.11 2.89
CA GLU A 199 -17.53 -16.69 1.55
C GLU A 199 -17.71 -15.60 0.47
N GLY A 200 -18.76 -14.78 0.58
CA GLY A 200 -19.02 -13.65 -0.32
C GLY A 200 -17.88 -12.64 -0.31
N MET A 201 -17.44 -12.19 0.87
CA MET A 201 -16.32 -11.26 1.04
C MET A 201 -15.04 -11.77 0.37
N LEU A 202 -14.69 -13.04 0.55
CA LEU A 202 -13.50 -13.65 -0.03
C LEU A 202 -13.55 -13.68 -1.56
N ILE A 203 -14.74 -13.92 -2.12
CA ILE A 203 -14.95 -13.93 -3.59
C ILE A 203 -14.89 -12.51 -4.13
N GLU A 204 -15.67 -11.59 -3.57
CA GLU A 204 -15.87 -10.23 -4.11
C GLU A 204 -14.61 -9.37 -3.96
N ASN A 205 -13.94 -9.45 -2.79
CA ASN A 205 -12.79 -8.60 -2.49
C ASN A 205 -11.45 -9.16 -3.01
N ALA A 206 -11.35 -10.48 -3.25
CA ALA A 206 -10.05 -11.07 -3.55
C ALA A 206 -10.04 -12.21 -4.58
N ASP A 207 -11.15 -12.51 -5.22
CA ASP A 207 -11.27 -13.62 -6.19
C ASP A 207 -10.68 -14.94 -5.60
N GLU A 208 -10.99 -15.26 -4.31
CA GLU A 208 -10.41 -16.42 -3.61
C GLU A 208 -11.08 -17.74 -4.09
N PRO A 209 -10.35 -18.64 -4.75
CA PRO A 209 -10.93 -19.86 -5.32
C PRO A 209 -11.39 -20.87 -4.26
N TYR A 210 -10.84 -20.80 -3.04
CA TYR A 210 -11.17 -21.68 -1.92
C TYR A 210 -12.03 -21.00 -0.88
N ALA A 211 -12.77 -19.93 -1.26
CA ALA A 211 -13.58 -19.11 -0.34
C ALA A 211 -14.54 -19.97 0.51
N LYS A 212 -15.24 -20.93 -0.12
CA LYS A 212 -16.17 -21.83 0.57
C LYS A 212 -15.48 -22.68 1.65
N GLN A 213 -14.30 -23.23 1.38
CA GLN A 213 -13.55 -24.06 2.30
C GLN A 213 -13.02 -23.23 3.47
N ILE A 214 -12.46 -22.05 3.17
CA ILE A 214 -11.91 -21.15 4.17
C ILE A 214 -13.03 -20.64 5.08
N ALA A 215 -14.14 -20.16 4.53
CA ALA A 215 -15.28 -19.69 5.31
C ALA A 215 -15.87 -20.79 6.20
N LYS A 216 -15.99 -22.02 5.67
CA LYS A 216 -16.45 -23.17 6.44
C LYS A 216 -15.53 -23.47 7.64
N GLU A 217 -14.20 -23.54 7.44
CA GLU A 217 -13.24 -23.84 8.50
C GLU A 217 -13.13 -22.72 9.53
N THR A 218 -13.22 -21.45 9.09
CA THR A 218 -13.24 -20.29 9.98
C THR A 218 -14.41 -20.38 10.95
N VAL A 219 -15.63 -20.51 10.45
CA VAL A 219 -16.83 -20.59 11.29
C VAL A 219 -16.83 -21.86 12.16
N ALA A 220 -16.37 -22.99 11.62
CA ALA A 220 -16.23 -24.22 12.40
C ALA A 220 -15.21 -24.08 13.56
N THR A 221 -14.13 -23.36 13.33
CA THR A 221 -13.11 -23.07 14.38
C THR A 221 -13.71 -22.23 15.50
N MET A 222 -14.47 -21.17 15.17
CA MET A 222 -15.13 -20.32 16.16
C MET A 222 -16.24 -21.07 16.93
N LYS A 223 -17.03 -21.89 16.24
CA LYS A 223 -18.05 -22.72 16.90
C LYS A 223 -17.48 -23.74 17.88
N ARG A 224 -16.21 -24.14 17.69
CA ARG A 224 -15.46 -24.97 18.65
C ARG A 224 -14.92 -24.17 19.84
N GLY A 225 -15.25 -22.88 19.96
CA GLY A 225 -14.82 -21.97 21.03
C GLY A 225 -13.40 -21.42 20.84
N LYS A 226 -12.75 -21.67 19.70
CA LYS A 226 -11.41 -21.12 19.43
C LYS A 226 -11.53 -19.76 18.74
N LYS A 227 -11.05 -18.70 19.41
CA LYS A 227 -11.00 -17.36 18.83
C LYS A 227 -9.84 -17.22 17.83
N ILE A 228 -10.05 -16.45 16.75
CA ILE A 228 -9.03 -16.11 15.74
C ILE A 228 -8.60 -14.68 16.02
N LYS A 229 -7.54 -14.50 16.79
CA LYS A 229 -7.09 -13.19 17.28
C LYS A 229 -5.79 -12.70 16.63
N THR A 230 -5.00 -13.63 16.12
CA THR A 230 -3.69 -13.33 15.56
C THR A 230 -3.62 -13.66 14.08
N THR A 231 -2.64 -13.06 13.42
CA THR A 231 -2.33 -13.34 12.01
C THR A 231 -2.00 -14.83 11.79
N THR A 232 -1.35 -15.46 12.76
CA THR A 232 -1.01 -16.88 12.72
C THR A 232 -2.22 -17.77 12.96
N ASP A 233 -3.16 -17.39 13.84
CA ASP A 233 -4.42 -18.12 14.00
C ASP A 233 -5.19 -18.23 12.67
N LEU A 234 -5.31 -17.10 11.95
CA LEU A 234 -5.99 -17.09 10.65
C LEU A 234 -5.24 -17.91 9.61
N LYS A 235 -3.91 -17.82 9.57
CA LYS A 235 -3.09 -18.64 8.69
C LYS A 235 -3.31 -20.13 8.97
N ASP A 236 -3.34 -20.56 10.23
CA ASP A 236 -3.57 -21.96 10.61
C ASP A 236 -4.97 -22.45 10.20
N VAL A 237 -5.98 -21.57 10.25
CA VAL A 237 -7.33 -21.87 9.72
C VAL A 237 -7.27 -22.11 8.22
N ILE A 238 -6.57 -21.25 7.46
CA ILE A 238 -6.43 -21.41 6.02
C ILE A 238 -5.66 -22.70 5.68
N GLU A 239 -4.60 -23.02 6.40
CA GLU A 239 -3.84 -24.26 6.22
C GLU A 239 -4.73 -25.48 6.41
N ARG A 240 -5.57 -25.52 7.46
CA ARG A 240 -6.53 -26.61 7.70
C ARG A 240 -7.60 -26.67 6.62
N ALA A 241 -8.13 -25.52 6.19
CA ALA A 241 -9.14 -25.44 5.13
C ALA A 241 -8.66 -26.07 3.81
N LEU A 242 -7.36 -25.96 3.52
CA LEU A 242 -6.74 -26.46 2.29
C LEU A 242 -6.02 -27.81 2.44
N ASN A 243 -6.20 -28.51 3.56
CA ASN A 243 -5.53 -29.77 3.83
C ASN A 243 -5.94 -30.92 2.88
N PHE A 244 -7.04 -30.76 2.14
CA PHE A 244 -7.49 -31.71 1.12
C PHE A 244 -6.64 -31.68 -0.16
N LEU A 245 -5.85 -30.61 -0.38
CA LEU A 245 -4.99 -30.49 -1.55
C LEU A 245 -3.75 -31.38 -1.46
N PRO A 246 -3.26 -31.88 -2.61
CA PRO A 246 -2.00 -32.61 -2.67
C PRO A 246 -0.83 -31.77 -2.13
N GLU A 247 0.11 -32.42 -1.43
CA GLU A 247 1.22 -31.73 -0.76
C GLU A 247 2.02 -30.80 -1.68
N LYS A 248 2.26 -31.21 -2.92
CA LYS A 248 2.99 -30.44 -3.92
C LYS A 248 2.33 -29.08 -4.24
N GLU A 249 0.99 -29.01 -4.20
CA GLU A 249 0.22 -27.82 -4.54
C GLU A 249 -0.14 -26.99 -3.31
N ARG A 250 -0.31 -27.66 -2.15
CA ARG A 250 -0.81 -27.08 -0.91
C ARG A 250 -0.01 -25.86 -0.46
N LYS A 251 1.31 -25.95 -0.45
CA LYS A 251 2.19 -24.86 0.04
C LYS A 251 1.99 -23.56 -0.72
N GLU A 252 1.90 -23.62 -2.05
CA GLU A 252 1.68 -22.41 -2.86
C GLU A 252 0.21 -21.95 -2.80
N ALA A 253 -0.75 -22.89 -2.74
CA ALA A 253 -2.16 -22.58 -2.55
C ALA A 253 -2.39 -21.84 -1.22
N VAL A 254 -1.89 -22.37 -0.10
CA VAL A 254 -1.97 -21.72 1.22
C VAL A 254 -1.37 -20.32 1.19
N LYS A 255 -0.17 -20.16 0.61
CA LYS A 255 0.46 -18.84 0.49
C LYS A 255 -0.42 -17.83 -0.26
N LYS A 256 -1.00 -18.23 -1.41
CA LYS A 256 -1.89 -17.37 -2.20
C LYS A 256 -3.20 -17.08 -1.48
N SER A 257 -3.80 -18.10 -0.85
CA SER A 257 -5.04 -17.92 -0.09
C SER A 257 -4.84 -17.06 1.16
N CYS A 258 -3.70 -17.16 1.84
CA CYS A 258 -3.36 -16.20 2.91
C CYS A 258 -3.32 -14.76 2.36
N GLN A 259 -2.63 -14.52 1.26
CA GLN A 259 -2.56 -13.19 0.65
C GLN A 259 -3.95 -12.64 0.32
N ARG A 260 -4.82 -13.45 -0.31
CA ARG A 260 -6.18 -13.06 -0.70
C ARG A 260 -7.11 -12.88 0.49
N THR A 261 -7.05 -13.76 1.48
CA THR A 261 -7.89 -13.67 2.68
C THR A 261 -7.56 -12.41 3.48
N PHE A 262 -6.27 -12.12 3.68
CA PHE A 262 -5.84 -10.88 4.35
C PHE A 262 -6.23 -9.64 3.54
N GLN A 263 -6.10 -9.68 2.21
CA GLN A 263 -6.59 -8.61 1.34
C GLN A 263 -8.10 -8.42 1.47
N ALA A 264 -8.88 -9.48 1.43
CA ALA A 264 -10.34 -9.41 1.51
C ALA A 264 -10.81 -8.80 2.83
N LEU A 265 -10.23 -9.23 3.96
CA LEU A 265 -10.52 -8.68 5.28
C LEU A 265 -10.08 -7.21 5.39
N ARG A 266 -8.91 -6.85 4.84
CA ARG A 266 -8.42 -5.48 4.84
C ARG A 266 -9.37 -4.55 4.09
N ILE A 267 -9.80 -4.96 2.91
CA ILE A 267 -10.78 -4.20 2.10
C ILE A 267 -12.07 -4.00 2.89
N ASP A 268 -12.58 -5.04 3.54
CA ASP A 268 -13.83 -5.00 4.31
C ASP A 268 -13.72 -4.06 5.53
N VAL A 269 -12.73 -4.23 6.40
CA VAL A 269 -12.62 -3.43 7.64
C VAL A 269 -12.26 -1.96 7.39
N ASN A 270 -11.74 -1.62 6.21
CA ASN A 270 -11.42 -0.25 5.82
C ASN A 270 -12.39 0.34 4.79
N SER A 271 -13.40 -0.42 4.34
CA SER A 271 -14.33 -0.03 3.28
C SER A 271 -13.61 0.52 2.04
N GLU A 272 -12.52 -0.17 1.61
CA GLU A 272 -11.58 0.39 0.61
C GLU A 272 -12.26 0.67 -0.73
N PHE A 273 -13.23 -0.16 -1.14
CA PHE A 273 -13.93 0.03 -2.40
C PHE A 273 -14.91 1.20 -2.34
N GLU A 274 -15.68 1.31 -1.27
CA GLU A 274 -16.64 2.39 -1.04
C GLU A 274 -15.91 3.74 -0.96
N VAL A 275 -14.83 3.80 -0.23
CA VAL A 275 -13.96 4.99 -0.10
C VAL A 275 -13.35 5.38 -1.45
N LEU A 276 -12.94 4.39 -2.27
CA LEU A 276 -12.43 4.64 -3.61
C LEU A 276 -13.53 5.15 -4.56
N GLU A 277 -14.73 4.58 -4.50
CA GLU A 277 -15.88 5.03 -5.30
C GLU A 277 -16.22 6.48 -4.95
N GLU A 278 -16.30 6.85 -3.66
CA GLU A 278 -16.52 8.23 -3.24
C GLU A 278 -15.43 9.19 -3.76
N LEU A 279 -14.16 8.79 -3.71
CA LEU A 279 -13.07 9.58 -4.30
C LEU A 279 -13.32 9.79 -5.80
N LEU A 280 -13.62 8.71 -6.54
CA LEU A 280 -13.79 8.76 -8.00
C LEU A 280 -14.99 9.64 -8.42
N GLU A 281 -16.04 9.69 -7.62
CA GLU A 281 -17.21 10.56 -7.83
C GLU A 281 -16.86 12.03 -7.62
N LYS A 282 -16.03 12.35 -6.62
CA LYS A 282 -15.69 13.72 -6.22
C LYS A 282 -14.47 14.31 -6.99
N LEU A 283 -13.65 13.45 -7.60
CA LEU A 283 -12.46 13.87 -8.34
C LEU A 283 -12.73 14.97 -9.40
N PRO A 284 -13.82 14.90 -10.20
CA PRO A 284 -14.07 15.94 -11.21
C PRO A 284 -14.17 17.35 -10.61
N ASP A 285 -14.82 17.49 -9.46
CA ASP A 285 -15.03 18.79 -8.81
C ASP A 285 -13.77 19.27 -8.08
N ALA A 286 -12.95 18.34 -7.58
CA ALA A 286 -11.68 18.66 -6.95
C ALA A 286 -10.57 19.06 -7.94
N LEU A 287 -10.70 18.72 -9.21
CA LEU A 287 -9.71 19.08 -10.25
C LEU A 287 -9.99 20.47 -10.85
N ALA A 288 -8.96 21.26 -11.05
CA ALA A 288 -9.00 22.46 -11.86
C ALA A 288 -9.29 22.12 -13.34
N PRO A 289 -9.82 23.06 -14.15
CA PRO A 289 -9.92 22.87 -15.60
C PRO A 289 -8.56 22.52 -16.22
N GLY A 290 -8.47 21.42 -16.96
CA GLY A 290 -7.22 20.87 -17.48
C GLY A 290 -6.36 20.14 -16.42
N GLY A 291 -6.83 20.05 -15.20
CA GLY A 291 -6.14 19.36 -14.10
C GLY A 291 -5.98 17.85 -14.38
N LYS A 292 -4.95 17.26 -13.79
CA LYS A 292 -4.51 15.89 -14.05
C LYS A 292 -4.67 15.03 -12.80
N VAL A 293 -5.14 13.80 -12.96
CA VAL A 293 -5.17 12.81 -11.86
C VAL A 293 -4.44 11.53 -12.26
N ALA A 294 -3.64 11.00 -11.36
CA ALA A 294 -3.01 9.69 -11.49
C ALA A 294 -3.35 8.82 -10.29
N ILE A 295 -3.74 7.56 -10.54
CA ILE A 295 -4.08 6.59 -9.50
C ILE A 295 -3.26 5.33 -9.72
N LEU A 296 -2.53 4.92 -8.67
CA LEU A 296 -1.85 3.63 -8.58
C LEU A 296 -2.76 2.63 -7.87
N THR A 297 -2.90 1.45 -8.46
CA THR A 297 -3.69 0.34 -7.93
C THR A 297 -2.83 -0.92 -7.83
N PHE A 298 -3.12 -1.80 -6.88
CA PHE A 298 -2.30 -2.98 -6.59
C PHE A 298 -3.03 -4.30 -6.80
N HIS A 299 -4.34 -4.28 -6.98
CA HIS A 299 -5.13 -5.47 -7.29
C HIS A 299 -6.22 -5.17 -8.34
N SER A 300 -6.84 -6.25 -8.85
CA SER A 300 -7.81 -6.19 -9.94
C SER A 300 -9.09 -5.41 -9.59
N GLY A 301 -9.53 -5.46 -8.33
CA GLY A 301 -10.72 -4.77 -7.86
C GLY A 301 -10.58 -3.25 -8.00
N GLU A 302 -9.54 -2.66 -7.39
CA GLU A 302 -9.24 -1.22 -7.52
C GLU A 302 -9.08 -0.79 -8.99
N ASP A 303 -8.25 -1.52 -9.76
CA ASP A 303 -8.00 -1.20 -11.17
C ASP A 303 -9.30 -1.19 -12.01
N ARG A 304 -10.26 -2.07 -11.69
CA ARG A 304 -11.56 -2.14 -12.36
C ARG A 304 -12.40 -0.90 -12.09
N LEU A 305 -12.49 -0.47 -10.83
CA LEU A 305 -13.23 0.74 -10.43
C LEU A 305 -12.65 1.98 -11.11
N VAL A 306 -11.34 2.21 -10.99
CA VAL A 306 -10.66 3.36 -11.61
C VAL A 306 -10.83 3.35 -13.14
N LYS A 307 -10.64 2.19 -13.78
CA LYS A 307 -10.82 2.05 -15.23
C LYS A 307 -12.23 2.41 -15.67
N HIS A 308 -13.24 1.95 -14.95
CA HIS A 308 -14.64 2.20 -15.30
C HIS A 308 -14.98 3.68 -15.10
N ALA A 309 -14.60 4.27 -13.97
CA ALA A 309 -14.86 5.68 -13.69
C ALA A 309 -14.20 6.61 -14.73
N PHE A 310 -12.93 6.40 -15.06
CA PHE A 310 -12.24 7.22 -16.06
C PHE A 310 -12.82 7.05 -17.48
N LYS A 311 -13.13 5.82 -17.88
CA LYS A 311 -13.76 5.57 -19.17
C LYS A 311 -15.15 6.21 -19.27
N TYR A 312 -15.95 6.10 -18.22
CA TYR A 312 -17.25 6.72 -18.13
C TYR A 312 -17.12 8.25 -18.19
N GLY A 313 -16.26 8.85 -17.37
CA GLY A 313 -16.02 10.28 -17.35
C GLY A 313 -15.56 10.84 -18.71
N LYS A 314 -14.72 10.08 -19.45
CA LYS A 314 -14.36 10.46 -20.82
C LYS A 314 -15.56 10.40 -21.77
N LYS A 315 -16.40 9.36 -21.65
CA LYS A 315 -17.60 9.19 -22.50
C LYS A 315 -18.60 10.33 -22.32
N VAL A 316 -18.78 10.82 -21.09
CA VAL A 316 -19.73 11.90 -20.77
C VAL A 316 -19.10 13.29 -20.82
N GLY A 317 -17.84 13.42 -21.23
CA GLY A 317 -17.18 14.72 -21.45
C GLY A 317 -16.64 15.38 -20.17
N ILE A 318 -16.49 14.67 -19.06
CA ILE A 318 -15.81 15.15 -17.85
C ILE A 318 -14.29 15.18 -18.05
N TYR A 319 -13.74 14.13 -18.65
CA TYR A 319 -12.32 14.02 -18.95
C TYR A 319 -12.08 14.17 -20.45
N SER A 320 -11.13 15.03 -20.82
CA SER A 320 -10.68 15.22 -22.20
C SER A 320 -9.85 14.02 -22.68
N ASP A 321 -9.04 13.44 -21.81
CA ASP A 321 -8.29 12.23 -22.08
C ASP A 321 -8.10 11.35 -20.85
N VAL A 322 -7.90 10.04 -21.09
CA VAL A 322 -7.66 9.01 -20.06
C VAL A 322 -6.66 7.99 -20.57
N ALA A 323 -5.94 7.34 -19.67
CA ALA A 323 -5.04 6.25 -19.99
C ALA A 323 -5.76 5.14 -20.79
N LYS A 324 -5.36 4.93 -22.04
CA LYS A 324 -5.89 3.85 -22.88
C LYS A 324 -5.52 2.48 -22.30
N ASP A 325 -4.25 2.33 -21.96
CA ASP A 325 -3.67 1.15 -21.38
C ASP A 325 -3.11 1.43 -19.98
N VAL A 326 -2.89 0.35 -19.24
CA VAL A 326 -2.24 0.41 -17.93
C VAL A 326 -0.76 0.75 -18.11
N ILE A 327 -0.28 1.76 -17.39
CA ILE A 327 1.14 2.00 -17.21
C ILE A 327 1.63 1.12 -16.06
N ARG A 328 2.78 0.47 -16.26
CA ARG A 328 3.39 -0.42 -15.26
C ARG A 328 4.80 0.06 -14.91
N PRO A 329 5.25 -0.21 -13.68
CA PRO A 329 6.62 0.02 -13.29
C PRO A 329 7.62 -0.67 -14.23
N SER A 330 8.79 -0.10 -14.36
CA SER A 330 9.87 -0.68 -15.19
C SER A 330 10.32 -2.06 -14.66
N LYS A 331 10.99 -2.83 -15.49
CA LYS A 331 11.55 -4.13 -15.08
C LYS A 331 12.61 -3.96 -13.99
N GLU A 332 13.40 -2.90 -14.08
CA GLU A 332 14.43 -2.52 -13.13
C GLU A 332 13.81 -2.18 -11.77
N GLU A 333 12.74 -1.40 -11.76
CA GLU A 333 11.99 -1.06 -10.54
C GLU A 333 11.37 -2.32 -9.91
N CYS A 334 10.75 -3.20 -10.72
CA CYS A 334 10.22 -4.47 -10.25
C CYS A 334 11.29 -5.44 -9.71
N ALA A 335 12.52 -5.34 -10.18
CA ALA A 335 13.65 -6.13 -9.66
C ALA A 335 14.13 -5.60 -8.31
N GLN A 336 14.12 -4.28 -8.11
CA GLN A 336 14.48 -3.62 -6.86
C GLN A 336 13.37 -3.71 -5.81
N ASN A 337 12.12 -3.55 -6.24
CA ASN A 337 10.93 -3.61 -5.39
C ASN A 337 9.94 -4.67 -5.89
N GLY A 338 9.96 -5.86 -5.28
CA GLY A 338 9.06 -6.95 -5.66
C GLY A 338 7.56 -6.63 -5.52
N ARG A 339 7.18 -5.62 -4.71
CA ARG A 339 5.80 -5.16 -4.53
C ARG A 339 5.31 -4.34 -5.71
N ALA A 340 6.22 -3.73 -6.49
CA ALA A 340 5.89 -2.99 -7.69
C ALA A 340 5.29 -3.87 -8.82
N LYS A 341 5.50 -5.18 -8.79
CA LYS A 341 5.04 -6.11 -9.85
C LYS A 341 3.53 -6.09 -10.11
N SER A 342 2.73 -5.86 -9.07
CA SER A 342 1.27 -5.79 -9.17
C SER A 342 0.75 -4.41 -9.52
N THR A 343 1.58 -3.37 -9.43
CA THR A 343 1.19 -1.97 -9.61
C THR A 343 0.70 -1.69 -11.03
N LYS A 344 -0.37 -0.93 -11.09
CA LYS A 344 -0.98 -0.40 -12.32
C LYS A 344 -1.27 1.07 -12.11
N MET A 345 -0.76 1.92 -12.98
CA MET A 345 -1.09 3.34 -13.00
C MET A 345 -2.12 3.63 -14.08
N ARG A 346 -3.16 4.37 -13.70
CA ARG A 346 -4.13 4.99 -14.62
C ARG A 346 -4.20 6.48 -14.37
N TRP A 347 -4.50 7.23 -15.42
CA TRP A 347 -4.62 8.67 -15.34
C TRP A 347 -5.80 9.20 -16.15
N ALA A 348 -6.24 10.40 -15.78
CA ALA A 348 -7.22 11.18 -16.51
C ALA A 348 -6.86 12.68 -16.49
N ILE A 349 -7.33 13.42 -17.48
CA ILE A 349 -7.19 14.87 -17.61
C ILE A 349 -8.59 15.48 -17.70
N LYS A 350 -8.92 16.39 -16.79
CA LYS A 350 -10.19 17.12 -16.83
C LYS A 350 -10.29 18.01 -18.05
N VAL A 351 -11.48 18.20 -18.60
CA VAL A 351 -11.72 19.21 -19.65
C VAL A 351 -11.34 20.60 -19.16
N LYS A 352 -10.93 21.47 -20.11
CA LYS A 352 -10.60 22.88 -19.83
C LYS A 352 -11.86 23.69 -19.57
#